data_61ffd4ea09606df92a4e12dd4b329f01
#
_entry.id   61ffd4ea09606df92a4e12dd4b329f01
#
_cell.length_a   1.000
_cell.length_b   1.000
_cell.length_c   1.000
_cell.angle_alpha   90.00
_cell.angle_beta   90.00
_cell.angle_gamma   90.00
#
_symmetry.space_group_name_H-M   'P 1'
#
loop_
_entity.id
_entity.type
_entity.pdbx_description
1 polymer ?
#
loop_
_entity_poly.entity_id
_entity_poly.type
_entity_poly.pdbx_seq_one_letter_code
_entity_poly.pdbx_strand_id
1 'polypeptide(L)'
;TYLADMAPVIAMQPDALIMADPGLIMMVREKWPHIPVHLSVQANTVNYMGVKFWQKQGLTRVILSRELSLDEVEEIRQQCPDMEIEVFVHGALCIAYSGRCLLSGYFNHRDPNQGTCTNACRWDYKLQDTTPTDTDDVQPLIKLDFGSALEQANQSFAACGGAERHPLADKTYLIEEGNRPGEAMPIIEDEHGTYIMNSKDLRAVEHIDRLVKMGVDSLKIEGRTKSLYYVARTAQVYRRAIDDAAAGRPFDLRLLAELEGLANRGYTDGFYERHHTHEYQNYMTGHSLAKRSIYVGEVLG
;
A
#
# COMPACT_ATOMS: atom_id res chain seq x y z
N THR A 1 -9.76 -18.83 23.44
CA THR A 1 -10.62 -17.65 23.13
C THR A 1 -9.74 -16.41 22.97
N TYR A 2 -10.19 -15.41 22.21
CA TYR A 2 -9.41 -14.20 21.95
C TYR A 2 -8.82 -13.55 23.22
N LEU A 3 -9.63 -13.34 24.26
CA LEU A 3 -9.13 -12.75 25.51
C LEU A 3 -8.10 -13.63 26.22
N ALA A 4 -8.27 -14.97 26.20
CA ALA A 4 -7.28 -15.87 26.77
C ALA A 4 -5.95 -15.85 26.01
N ASP A 5 -6.03 -15.74 24.67
CA ASP A 5 -4.86 -15.68 23.80
C ASP A 5 -4.13 -14.34 23.91
N MET A 6 -4.87 -13.26 24.17
CA MET A 6 -4.30 -11.92 24.38
C MET A 6 -3.68 -11.70 25.79
N ALA A 7 -4.15 -12.43 26.80
CA ALA A 7 -3.67 -12.23 28.17
C ALA A 7 -2.12 -12.34 28.31
N PRO A 8 -1.43 -13.34 27.73
CA PRO A 8 0.03 -13.40 27.79
C PRO A 8 0.71 -12.24 27.03
N VAL A 9 0.10 -11.75 25.93
CA VAL A 9 0.63 -10.59 25.20
C VAL A 9 0.55 -9.33 26.07
N ILE A 10 -0.59 -9.12 26.75
CA ILE A 10 -0.75 -8.00 27.69
C ILE A 10 0.24 -8.09 28.87
N ALA A 11 0.50 -9.31 29.35
CA ALA A 11 1.48 -9.54 30.42
C ALA A 11 2.92 -9.16 30.03
N MET A 12 3.25 -9.10 28.73
CA MET A 12 4.53 -8.59 28.22
C MET A 12 4.63 -7.07 28.28
N GLN A 13 3.57 -6.37 28.66
CA GLN A 13 3.49 -4.90 28.76
C GLN A 13 3.88 -4.17 27.46
N PRO A 14 3.20 -4.45 26.32
CA PRO A 14 3.45 -3.68 25.09
C PRO A 14 3.06 -2.21 25.31
N ASP A 15 3.76 -1.28 24.65
CA ASP A 15 3.45 0.14 24.70
C ASP A 15 2.06 0.45 24.13
N ALA A 16 1.61 -0.31 23.13
CA ALA A 16 0.27 -0.20 22.54
C ALA A 16 -0.10 -1.46 21.76
N LEU A 17 -1.39 -1.61 21.44
CA LEU A 17 -1.90 -2.60 20.50
C LEU A 17 -2.39 -1.92 19.22
N ILE A 18 -2.03 -2.43 18.05
CA ILE A 18 -2.60 -1.98 16.78
C ILE A 18 -3.76 -2.92 16.42
N MET A 19 -4.97 -2.39 16.33
CA MET A 19 -6.19 -3.18 16.12
C MET A 19 -7.10 -2.53 15.07
N ALA A 20 -7.91 -3.37 14.40
CA ALA A 20 -8.83 -2.91 13.35
C ALA A 20 -10.30 -3.28 13.64
N ASP A 21 -10.54 -4.44 14.24
CA ASP A 21 -11.89 -4.93 14.49
C ASP A 21 -12.55 -4.19 15.66
N PRO A 22 -13.71 -3.53 15.45
CA PRO A 22 -14.34 -2.72 16.48
C PRO A 22 -14.83 -3.53 17.69
N GLY A 23 -15.29 -4.77 17.48
CA GLY A 23 -15.73 -5.64 18.58
C GLY A 23 -14.57 -6.08 19.46
N LEU A 24 -13.44 -6.47 18.85
CA LEU A 24 -12.24 -6.84 19.59
C LEU A 24 -11.61 -5.63 20.30
N ILE A 25 -11.65 -4.44 19.68
CA ILE A 25 -11.23 -3.17 20.31
C ILE A 25 -12.06 -2.92 21.58
N MET A 26 -13.38 -3.04 21.48
CA MET A 26 -14.28 -2.87 22.61
C MET A 26 -13.92 -3.84 23.75
N MET A 27 -13.76 -5.13 23.47
CA MET A 27 -13.40 -6.14 24.46
C MET A 27 -12.06 -5.86 25.14
N VAL A 28 -11.05 -5.41 24.37
CA VAL A 28 -9.73 -5.05 24.92
C VAL A 28 -9.82 -3.80 25.80
N ARG A 29 -10.55 -2.76 25.36
CA ARG A 29 -10.73 -1.53 26.12
C ARG A 29 -11.48 -1.78 27.45
N GLU A 30 -12.45 -2.69 27.46
CA GLU A 30 -13.15 -3.09 28.68
C GLU A 30 -12.26 -3.90 29.63
N LYS A 31 -11.50 -4.86 29.10
CA LYS A 31 -10.72 -5.80 29.92
C LYS A 31 -9.39 -5.20 30.40
N TRP A 32 -8.70 -4.41 29.54
CA TRP A 32 -7.38 -3.83 29.80
C TRP A 32 -7.35 -2.33 29.45
N PRO A 33 -8.10 -1.48 30.18
CA PRO A 33 -8.24 -0.07 29.84
C PRO A 33 -6.93 0.73 29.91
N HIS A 34 -5.91 0.20 30.59
CA HIS A 34 -4.59 0.81 30.74
C HIS A 34 -3.68 0.64 29.51
N ILE A 35 -3.99 -0.32 28.60
CA ILE A 35 -3.20 -0.52 27.39
C ILE A 35 -3.71 0.41 26.29
N PRO A 36 -2.85 1.27 25.72
CA PRO A 36 -3.24 2.11 24.59
C PRO A 36 -3.61 1.26 23.37
N VAL A 37 -4.62 1.69 22.63
CA VAL A 37 -5.01 1.07 21.37
C VAL A 37 -4.84 2.10 20.24
N HIS A 38 -4.05 1.72 19.23
CA HIS A 38 -3.87 2.45 18.00
C HIS A 38 -4.74 1.82 16.91
N LEU A 39 -5.52 2.64 16.22
CA LEU A 39 -6.35 2.15 15.13
C LEU A 39 -5.51 1.78 13.92
N SER A 40 -5.64 0.55 13.45
CA SER A 40 -4.97 0.08 12.23
C SER A 40 -5.52 0.81 10.99
N VAL A 41 -4.66 1.00 10.00
CA VAL A 41 -5.06 1.44 8.64
C VAL A 41 -6.14 0.54 8.02
N GLN A 42 -6.24 -0.70 8.44
CA GLN A 42 -7.26 -1.66 7.98
C GLN A 42 -8.69 -1.26 8.33
N ALA A 43 -8.88 -0.37 9.32
CA ALA A 43 -10.18 0.22 9.62
C ALA A 43 -10.63 1.27 8.58
N ASN A 44 -9.78 1.60 7.61
CA ASN A 44 -10.05 2.50 6.49
C ASN A 44 -10.64 3.85 6.93
N THR A 45 -9.95 4.54 7.83
CA THR A 45 -10.38 5.85 8.33
C THR A 45 -9.90 6.95 7.37
N VAL A 46 -10.87 7.65 6.74
CA VAL A 46 -10.63 8.57 5.63
C VAL A 46 -11.14 10.00 5.89
N ASN A 47 -11.59 10.32 7.10
CA ASN A 47 -12.08 11.67 7.43
C ASN A 47 -12.03 11.93 8.95
N TYR A 48 -12.10 13.21 9.32
CA TYR A 48 -12.02 13.63 10.73
C TYR A 48 -13.19 13.15 11.59
N MET A 49 -14.37 12.92 11.03
CA MET A 49 -15.50 12.39 11.80
C MET A 49 -15.27 10.93 12.21
N GLY A 50 -14.65 10.12 11.32
CA GLY A 50 -14.20 8.78 11.66
C GLY A 50 -13.13 8.81 12.76
N VAL A 51 -12.18 9.74 12.71
CA VAL A 51 -11.18 9.92 13.77
C VAL A 51 -11.84 10.31 15.10
N LYS A 52 -12.78 11.26 15.10
CA LYS A 52 -13.55 11.65 16.29
C LYS A 52 -14.38 10.50 16.88
N PHE A 53 -14.91 9.62 16.02
CA PHE A 53 -15.60 8.40 16.48
C PHE A 53 -14.65 7.52 17.28
N TRP A 54 -13.48 7.23 16.76
CA TRP A 54 -12.49 6.38 17.42
C TRP A 54 -11.90 7.01 18.67
N GLN A 55 -11.74 8.33 18.68
CA GLN A 55 -11.36 9.07 19.88
C GLN A 55 -12.37 8.89 21.02
N LYS A 56 -13.67 8.93 20.71
CA LYS A 56 -14.75 8.67 21.69
C LYS A 56 -14.73 7.22 22.20
N GLN A 57 -14.20 6.28 21.42
CA GLN A 57 -13.98 4.89 21.85
C GLN A 57 -12.72 4.75 22.72
N GLY A 58 -12.00 5.84 22.99
CA GLY A 58 -10.82 5.87 23.84
C GLY A 58 -9.54 5.41 23.17
N LEU A 59 -9.46 5.41 21.83
CA LEU A 59 -8.22 5.18 21.11
C LEU A 59 -7.32 6.41 21.19
N THR A 60 -6.00 6.18 21.19
CA THR A 60 -5.00 7.23 21.37
C THR A 60 -4.30 7.64 20.10
N ARG A 61 -4.31 6.77 19.07
CA ARG A 61 -3.70 7.03 17.75
C ARG A 61 -4.55 6.43 16.64
N VAL A 62 -4.60 7.11 15.51
CA VAL A 62 -5.21 6.60 14.26
C VAL A 62 -4.17 6.55 13.15
N ILE A 63 -4.01 5.36 12.55
CA ILE A 63 -3.22 5.18 11.34
C ILE A 63 -4.16 5.44 10.17
N LEU A 64 -3.97 6.57 9.50
CA LEU A 64 -4.85 7.01 8.42
C LEU A 64 -4.69 6.15 7.16
N SER A 65 -5.75 6.08 6.38
CA SER A 65 -5.75 5.43 5.06
C SER A 65 -4.78 6.08 4.10
N ARG A 66 -4.16 5.26 3.22
CA ARG A 66 -3.21 5.73 2.20
C ARG A 66 -3.89 6.45 1.03
N GLU A 67 -5.21 6.41 0.98
CA GLU A 67 -6.04 7.04 -0.05
C GLU A 67 -6.27 8.54 0.18
N LEU A 68 -5.75 9.09 1.28
CA LEU A 68 -5.89 10.51 1.63
C LEU A 68 -4.81 11.37 0.95
N SER A 69 -5.22 12.56 0.51
CA SER A 69 -4.31 13.63 0.13
C SER A 69 -3.72 14.33 1.35
N LEU A 70 -2.62 15.08 1.15
CA LEU A 70 -2.04 15.90 2.21
C LEU A 70 -3.01 16.95 2.75
N ASP A 71 -3.89 17.50 1.92
CA ASP A 71 -4.89 18.48 2.35
C ASP A 71 -5.92 17.85 3.30
N GLU A 72 -6.35 16.61 3.01
CA GLU A 72 -7.27 15.87 3.89
C GLU A 72 -6.61 15.43 5.19
N VAL A 73 -5.32 15.05 5.14
CA VAL A 73 -4.55 14.76 6.38
C VAL A 73 -4.45 16.02 7.23
N GLU A 74 -4.20 17.17 6.62
CA GLU A 74 -4.13 18.47 7.32
C GLU A 74 -5.47 18.85 7.94
N GLU A 75 -6.58 18.70 7.20
CA GLU A 75 -7.93 18.90 7.74
C GLU A 75 -8.20 18.01 8.95
N ILE A 76 -7.87 16.73 8.86
CA ILE A 76 -8.01 15.78 9.97
C ILE A 76 -7.21 16.24 11.19
N ARG A 77 -5.94 16.64 10.98
CA ARG A 77 -5.09 17.14 12.07
C ARG A 77 -5.68 18.37 12.76
N GLN A 78 -6.17 19.33 11.98
CA GLN A 78 -6.79 20.57 12.50
C GLN A 78 -8.08 20.28 13.28
N GLN A 79 -8.91 19.35 12.78
CA GLN A 79 -10.18 18.98 13.40
C GLN A 79 -10.05 18.06 14.62
N CYS A 80 -8.92 17.37 14.76
CA CYS A 80 -8.64 16.39 15.81
C CYS A 80 -7.28 16.65 16.48
N PRO A 81 -7.07 17.83 17.13
CA PRO A 81 -5.77 18.23 17.67
C PRO A 81 -5.26 17.32 18.80
N ASP A 82 -6.15 16.64 19.52
CA ASP A 82 -5.80 15.78 20.65
C ASP A 82 -5.61 14.29 20.27
N MET A 83 -5.79 13.94 18.99
CA MET A 83 -5.57 12.58 18.49
C MET A 83 -4.19 12.46 17.85
N GLU A 84 -3.40 11.48 18.23
CA GLU A 84 -2.18 11.18 17.50
C GLU A 84 -2.50 10.64 16.11
N ILE A 85 -1.88 11.23 15.08
CA ILE A 85 -2.06 10.86 13.69
C ILE A 85 -0.79 10.19 13.16
N GLU A 86 -0.97 9.00 12.59
CA GLU A 86 0.09 8.27 11.90
C GLU A 86 -0.24 8.11 10.42
N VAL A 87 0.75 8.37 9.54
CA VAL A 87 0.61 8.22 8.10
C VAL A 87 1.72 7.36 7.51
N PHE A 88 1.42 6.61 6.45
CA PHE A 88 2.45 5.88 5.71
C PHE A 88 3.23 6.83 4.82
N VAL A 89 4.55 6.71 4.81
CA VAL A 89 5.44 7.55 4.01
C VAL A 89 6.32 6.78 3.05
N HIS A 90 6.49 5.46 3.25
CA HIS A 90 7.36 4.66 2.39
C HIS A 90 6.98 3.18 2.37
N GLY A 91 7.30 2.52 1.26
CA GLY A 91 7.20 1.07 1.09
C GLY A 91 6.03 0.62 0.24
N ALA A 92 5.61 -0.62 0.41
CA ALA A 92 4.58 -1.22 -0.43
C ALA A 92 3.25 -0.45 -0.39
N LEU A 93 2.79 0.05 -1.53
CA LEU A 93 1.45 0.57 -1.68
C LEU A 93 0.48 -0.56 -2.04
N CYS A 94 -0.67 -0.64 -1.35
CA CYS A 94 -1.71 -1.60 -1.69
C CYS A 94 -2.47 -1.15 -2.95
N ILE A 95 -2.83 -2.13 -3.79
CA ILE A 95 -3.69 -1.89 -4.96
C ILE A 95 -5.17 -1.73 -4.56
N ALA A 96 -5.57 -2.32 -3.46
CA ALA A 96 -6.91 -2.24 -2.91
C ALA A 96 -7.00 -1.19 -1.80
N TYR A 97 -8.20 -0.70 -1.53
CA TYR A 97 -8.46 0.12 -0.35
C TYR A 97 -7.93 -0.55 0.92
N SER A 98 -7.46 0.27 1.85
CA SER A 98 -6.93 -0.19 3.12
C SER A 98 -7.95 -1.09 3.85
N GLY A 99 -7.53 -2.31 4.21
CA GLY A 99 -8.39 -3.30 4.86
C GLY A 99 -9.41 -4.01 3.95
N ARG A 100 -9.33 -3.87 2.62
CA ARG A 100 -10.28 -4.46 1.66
C ARG A 100 -9.64 -5.40 0.64
N CYS A 101 -8.38 -5.75 0.81
CA CYS A 101 -7.67 -6.64 -0.10
C CYS A 101 -8.00 -8.11 0.18
N LEU A 102 -8.41 -8.86 -0.84
CA LEU A 102 -8.66 -10.29 -0.78
C LEU A 102 -7.61 -11.12 -1.54
N LEU A 103 -6.74 -10.49 -2.33
CA LEU A 103 -5.81 -11.17 -3.24
C LEU A 103 -4.94 -12.22 -2.56
N SER A 104 -4.27 -11.86 -1.47
CA SER A 104 -3.40 -12.78 -0.75
C SER A 104 -4.18 -13.96 -0.12
N GLY A 105 -5.40 -13.72 0.35
CA GLY A 105 -6.30 -14.76 0.83
C GLY A 105 -6.73 -15.70 -0.30
N TYR A 106 -7.08 -15.14 -1.44
CA TYR A 106 -7.53 -15.90 -2.60
C TYR A 106 -6.42 -16.82 -3.18
N PHE A 107 -5.22 -16.26 -3.40
CA PHE A 107 -4.12 -17.03 -4.01
C PHE A 107 -3.42 -17.98 -3.03
N ASN A 108 -3.31 -17.62 -1.75
CA ASN A 108 -2.41 -18.31 -0.82
C ASN A 108 -3.06 -18.71 0.50
N HIS A 109 -4.37 -18.49 0.66
CA HIS A 109 -5.07 -18.70 1.93
C HIS A 109 -4.46 -17.93 3.12
N ARG A 110 -3.80 -16.78 2.83
CA ARG A 110 -3.18 -15.91 3.83
C ARG A 110 -3.83 -14.54 3.79
N ASP A 111 -4.71 -14.30 4.75
CA ASP A 111 -5.51 -13.08 4.82
C ASP A 111 -4.63 -11.86 5.13
N PRO A 112 -4.59 -10.85 4.23
CA PRO A 112 -3.85 -9.62 4.46
C PRO A 112 -4.37 -8.84 5.67
N ASN A 113 -5.65 -8.99 6.01
CA ASN A 113 -6.27 -8.31 7.15
C ASN A 113 -5.86 -8.93 8.49
N GLN A 114 -5.32 -10.15 8.48
CA GLN A 114 -4.71 -10.80 9.65
C GLN A 114 -3.20 -10.59 9.73
N GLY A 115 -2.65 -9.64 8.98
CA GLY A 115 -1.22 -9.35 8.97
C GLY A 115 -0.36 -10.37 8.22
N THR A 116 -0.94 -11.32 7.49
CA THR A 116 -0.23 -12.41 6.80
C THR A 116 -0.11 -12.21 5.29
N CYS A 117 -0.25 -10.98 4.80
CA CYS A 117 -0.16 -10.62 3.39
C CYS A 117 1.12 -11.16 2.74
N THR A 118 0.98 -11.86 1.61
CA THR A 118 2.09 -12.40 0.80
C THR A 118 2.57 -11.43 -0.27
N ASN A 119 1.95 -10.23 -0.39
CA ASN A 119 2.17 -9.31 -1.50
C ASN A 119 1.89 -9.94 -2.88
N ALA A 120 0.87 -10.79 -2.98
CA ALA A 120 0.49 -11.46 -4.23
C ALA A 120 0.28 -10.45 -5.39
N CYS A 121 -0.22 -9.24 -5.11
CA CYS A 121 -0.34 -8.16 -6.10
C CYS A 121 1.00 -7.69 -6.72
N ARG A 122 2.15 -8.22 -6.29
CA ARG A 122 3.50 -7.84 -6.72
C ARG A 122 4.28 -9.00 -7.32
N TRP A 123 3.66 -10.16 -7.51
CA TRP A 123 4.29 -11.30 -8.14
C TRP A 123 4.34 -11.14 -9.65
N ASP A 124 5.15 -11.95 -10.30
CA ASP A 124 5.21 -11.98 -11.76
C ASP A 124 4.03 -12.79 -12.30
N TYR A 125 3.21 -12.14 -13.11
CA TYR A 125 2.06 -12.75 -13.77
C TYR A 125 2.21 -12.62 -15.26
N LYS A 126 1.78 -13.65 -16.00
CA LYS A 126 1.67 -13.63 -17.46
C LYS A 126 0.21 -13.58 -17.83
N LEU A 127 -0.18 -12.57 -18.58
CA LEU A 127 -1.50 -12.50 -19.19
C LEU A 127 -1.49 -13.31 -20.48
N GLN A 128 -2.54 -14.13 -20.64
CA GLN A 128 -2.78 -14.91 -21.84
C GLN A 128 -4.16 -14.53 -22.35
N ASP A 129 -4.24 -14.28 -23.67
CA ASP A 129 -5.55 -14.10 -24.31
C ASP A 129 -6.30 -15.43 -24.36
N THR A 130 -7.62 -15.38 -24.46
CA THR A 130 -8.45 -16.56 -24.43
C THR A 130 -9.32 -16.67 -25.67
N THR A 131 -9.62 -17.90 -26.06
CA THR A 131 -10.71 -18.21 -26.99
C THR A 131 -11.81 -18.95 -26.25
N PRO A 132 -13.09 -18.57 -26.44
CA PRO A 132 -14.22 -19.37 -25.94
C PRO A 132 -14.16 -20.80 -26.54
N THR A 133 -14.46 -21.78 -25.71
CA THR A 133 -14.68 -23.16 -26.17
C THR A 133 -16.19 -23.37 -26.37
N ASP A 134 -16.54 -24.45 -27.08
CA ASP A 134 -17.96 -24.83 -27.29
C ASP A 134 -18.70 -25.17 -25.98
N THR A 135 -18.00 -25.23 -24.84
CA THR A 135 -18.52 -25.53 -23.51
C THR A 135 -18.57 -24.33 -22.57
N ASP A 136 -18.49 -23.08 -23.07
CA ASP A 136 -18.37 -21.84 -22.26
C ASP A 136 -17.11 -21.81 -21.36
N ASP A 137 -16.17 -22.67 -21.55
CA ASP A 137 -14.86 -22.63 -20.89
C ASP A 137 -13.88 -21.77 -21.72
N VAL A 138 -12.78 -21.35 -21.13
CA VAL A 138 -11.77 -20.50 -21.81
C VAL A 138 -10.45 -21.24 -21.95
N GLN A 139 -9.86 -21.21 -23.14
CA GLN A 139 -8.53 -21.77 -23.41
C GLN A 139 -7.53 -20.65 -23.75
N PRO A 140 -6.25 -20.79 -23.33
CA PRO A 140 -5.23 -19.80 -23.63
C PRO A 140 -4.91 -19.76 -25.14
N LEU A 141 -4.85 -18.55 -25.70
CA LEU A 141 -4.27 -18.29 -27.02
C LEU A 141 -2.74 -18.20 -26.90
N ILE A 142 -2.05 -18.87 -27.80
CA ILE A 142 -0.59 -19.11 -27.72
C ILE A 142 0.27 -17.83 -27.88
N LYS A 143 -0.29 -16.69 -28.34
CA LYS A 143 0.45 -15.41 -28.43
C LYS A 143 -0.52 -14.23 -28.38
N LEU A 144 -0.48 -13.47 -27.28
CA LEU A 144 -0.99 -12.11 -27.25
C LEU A 144 0.18 -11.12 -27.22
N ASP A 145 0.27 -10.23 -28.20
CA ASP A 145 1.04 -8.99 -28.06
C ASP A 145 0.16 -7.95 -27.34
N PHE A 146 0.16 -8.05 -26.02
CA PHE A 146 -0.64 -7.16 -25.17
C PHE A 146 -0.24 -5.70 -25.35
N GLY A 147 1.03 -5.41 -25.63
CA GLY A 147 1.52 -4.05 -25.85
C GLY A 147 0.86 -3.40 -27.07
N SER A 148 0.84 -4.08 -28.21
CA SER A 148 0.20 -3.53 -29.42
C SER A 148 -1.33 -3.48 -29.30
N ALA A 149 -1.95 -4.44 -28.63
CA ALA A 149 -3.39 -4.42 -28.38
C ALA A 149 -3.81 -3.27 -27.45
N LEU A 150 -3.02 -2.99 -26.40
CA LEU A 150 -3.25 -1.86 -25.50
C LEU A 150 -3.04 -0.52 -26.22
N GLU A 151 -2.01 -0.40 -27.04
CA GLU A 151 -1.74 0.82 -27.80
C GLU A 151 -2.85 1.13 -28.82
N GLN A 152 -3.37 0.12 -29.51
CA GLN A 152 -4.51 0.27 -30.41
C GLN A 152 -5.80 0.66 -29.67
N ALA A 153 -6.06 0.04 -28.51
CA ALA A 153 -7.22 0.34 -27.70
C ALA A 153 -7.15 1.77 -27.13
N ASN A 154 -5.98 2.20 -26.65
CA ASN A 154 -5.77 3.56 -26.14
C ASN A 154 -5.90 4.65 -27.21
N GLN A 155 -5.57 4.35 -28.49
CA GLN A 155 -5.77 5.27 -29.60
C GLN A 155 -7.25 5.52 -29.93
N SER A 156 -8.11 4.56 -29.63
CA SER A 156 -9.56 4.64 -29.88
C SER A 156 -10.37 5.13 -28.65
N PHE A 157 -9.73 5.20 -27.48
CA PHE A 157 -10.39 5.51 -26.21
C PHE A 157 -10.11 6.95 -25.78
N ALA A 158 -11.12 7.80 -25.71
CA ALA A 158 -11.02 9.16 -25.22
C ALA A 158 -11.02 9.18 -23.67
N ALA A 159 -9.88 9.40 -23.07
CA ALA A 159 -9.62 9.33 -21.63
C ALA A 159 -10.17 10.52 -20.83
N CYS A 160 -11.49 10.73 -20.78
CA CYS A 160 -12.08 11.68 -19.84
C CYS A 160 -13.46 11.22 -19.40
N GLY A 161 -13.53 10.35 -18.38
CA GLY A 161 -14.74 10.15 -17.58
C GLY A 161 -16.04 9.82 -18.35
N GLY A 162 -15.93 9.19 -19.50
CA GLY A 162 -17.07 8.75 -20.30
C GLY A 162 -17.64 7.44 -19.76
N ALA A 163 -18.93 7.21 -19.98
CA ALA A 163 -19.64 5.99 -19.57
C ALA A 163 -19.26 4.74 -20.38
N GLU A 164 -18.30 4.82 -21.30
CA GLU A 164 -17.87 3.70 -22.15
C GLU A 164 -16.68 2.98 -21.53
N ARG A 165 -16.79 1.66 -21.40
CA ARG A 165 -15.71 0.80 -20.94
C ARG A 165 -14.62 0.70 -22.01
N HIS A 166 -13.36 0.53 -21.54
CA HIS A 166 -12.24 0.31 -22.44
C HIS A 166 -12.47 -0.97 -23.28
N PRO A 167 -12.19 -0.97 -24.60
CA PRO A 167 -12.49 -2.11 -25.48
C PRO A 167 -11.86 -3.44 -25.09
N LEU A 168 -10.73 -3.42 -24.37
CA LEU A 168 -10.08 -4.63 -23.85
C LEU A 168 -10.70 -5.13 -22.54
N ALA A 169 -11.52 -4.34 -21.86
CA ALA A 169 -12.14 -4.71 -20.59
C ALA A 169 -13.25 -5.76 -20.72
N ASP A 170 -13.83 -5.90 -21.93
CA ASP A 170 -14.91 -6.86 -22.21
C ASP A 170 -14.41 -8.27 -22.52
N LYS A 171 -13.09 -8.44 -22.53
CA LYS A 171 -12.46 -9.75 -22.78
C LYS A 171 -12.14 -10.47 -21.48
N THR A 172 -12.32 -11.78 -21.49
CA THR A 172 -11.77 -12.65 -20.45
C THR A 172 -10.30 -12.93 -20.78
N TYR A 173 -9.44 -12.77 -19.79
CA TYR A 173 -8.02 -13.12 -19.89
C TYR A 173 -7.72 -14.24 -18.91
N LEU A 174 -6.66 -14.99 -19.19
CA LEU A 174 -6.05 -15.89 -18.20
C LEU A 174 -4.79 -15.24 -17.63
N ILE A 175 -4.61 -15.37 -16.32
CA ILE A 175 -3.41 -14.94 -15.62
C ILE A 175 -2.70 -16.16 -15.05
N GLU A 176 -1.40 -16.27 -15.33
CA GLU A 176 -0.53 -17.33 -14.83
C GLU A 176 0.53 -16.70 -13.92
N GLU A 177 0.66 -17.21 -12.69
CA GLU A 177 1.70 -16.77 -11.76
C GLU A 177 3.03 -17.47 -12.08
N GLY A 178 4.13 -16.68 -12.14
CA GLY A 178 5.45 -17.17 -12.59
C GLY A 178 6.03 -18.34 -11.80
N ASN A 179 5.65 -18.51 -10.51
CA ASN A 179 6.08 -19.65 -9.68
C ASN A 179 5.14 -20.87 -9.78
N ARG A 180 4.04 -20.77 -10.56
CA ARG A 180 3.05 -21.83 -10.78
C ARG A 180 2.76 -21.97 -12.28
N PRO A 181 3.74 -22.35 -13.10
CA PRO A 181 3.54 -22.49 -14.52
C PRO A 181 2.52 -23.58 -14.84
N GLY A 182 1.58 -23.27 -15.74
CA GLY A 182 0.51 -24.17 -16.14
C GLY A 182 -0.78 -24.06 -15.29
N GLU A 183 -0.78 -23.29 -14.20
CA GLU A 183 -1.99 -22.98 -13.43
C GLU A 183 -2.53 -21.61 -13.86
N ALA A 184 -3.25 -21.57 -14.96
CA ALA A 184 -3.88 -20.35 -15.44
C ALA A 184 -5.23 -20.12 -14.79
N MET A 185 -5.50 -18.88 -14.34
CA MET A 185 -6.73 -18.47 -13.67
C MET A 185 -7.45 -17.41 -14.52
N PRO A 186 -8.77 -17.48 -14.68
CA PRO A 186 -9.51 -16.46 -15.40
C PRO A 186 -9.50 -15.13 -14.65
N ILE A 187 -9.28 -14.03 -15.37
CA ILE A 187 -9.42 -12.67 -14.90
C ILE A 187 -10.44 -11.95 -15.76
N ILE A 188 -11.40 -11.30 -15.11
CA ILE A 188 -12.49 -10.59 -15.74
C ILE A 188 -12.51 -9.18 -15.15
N GLU A 189 -12.72 -8.19 -16.00
CA GLU A 189 -13.04 -6.83 -15.57
C GLU A 189 -14.56 -6.65 -15.64
N ASP A 190 -15.15 -6.07 -14.60
CA ASP A 190 -16.55 -5.72 -14.58
C ASP A 190 -16.76 -4.19 -14.48
N GLU A 191 -17.99 -3.75 -14.40
CA GLU A 191 -18.37 -2.34 -14.28
C GLU A 191 -17.92 -1.69 -12.95
N HIS A 192 -17.44 -2.50 -11.99
CA HIS A 192 -17.05 -2.05 -10.66
C HIS A 192 -15.53 -1.92 -10.48
N GLY A 193 -14.72 -2.36 -11.44
CA GLY A 193 -13.28 -2.12 -11.41
C GLY A 193 -12.39 -3.08 -12.18
N THR A 194 -11.19 -2.63 -12.42
CA THR A 194 -10.09 -3.39 -13.02
C THR A 194 -9.14 -3.84 -11.92
N TYR A 195 -8.76 -5.11 -11.90
CA TYR A 195 -7.75 -5.63 -11.00
C TYR A 195 -6.38 -5.51 -11.65
N ILE A 196 -5.69 -4.40 -11.37
CA ILE A 196 -4.34 -4.16 -11.90
C ILE A 196 -3.33 -4.67 -10.89
N MET A 197 -2.52 -5.59 -11.33
CA MET A 197 -1.45 -6.20 -10.56
C MET A 197 -0.16 -5.43 -10.81
N ASN A 198 0.52 -4.96 -9.80
CA ASN A 198 1.82 -4.29 -9.85
C ASN A 198 1.84 -2.80 -9.47
N SER A 199 1.35 -2.49 -8.25
CA SER A 199 1.44 -1.13 -7.72
C SER A 199 2.90 -0.71 -7.48
N LYS A 200 3.22 0.55 -7.78
CA LYS A 200 4.48 1.20 -7.42
C LYS A 200 4.65 1.26 -5.91
N ASP A 201 5.88 1.47 -5.45
CA ASP A 201 6.16 1.69 -4.03
C ASP A 201 5.87 3.16 -3.65
N LEU A 202 5.30 3.37 -2.46
CA LEU A 202 5.14 4.71 -1.91
C LEU A 202 6.49 5.31 -1.56
N ARG A 203 6.73 6.56 -1.94
CA ARG A 203 7.84 7.40 -1.49
C ARG A 203 7.36 8.82 -1.27
N ALA A 204 7.23 9.23 -0.03
CA ALA A 204 6.75 10.55 0.36
C ALA A 204 7.84 11.39 1.06
N VAL A 205 9.12 11.11 0.79
CA VAL A 205 10.24 11.81 1.45
C VAL A 205 10.26 13.31 1.14
N GLU A 206 9.78 13.72 -0.03
CA GLU A 206 9.66 15.10 -0.46
C GLU A 206 8.58 15.88 0.30
N HIS A 207 7.62 15.17 0.89
CA HIS A 207 6.51 15.74 1.66
C HIS A 207 6.75 15.81 3.16
N ILE A 208 7.92 15.39 3.66
CA ILE A 208 8.23 15.35 5.09
C ILE A 208 8.15 16.72 5.74
N ASP A 209 8.64 17.76 5.06
CA ASP A 209 8.55 19.12 5.57
C ASP A 209 7.09 19.55 5.84
N ARG A 210 6.19 19.26 4.92
CA ARG A 210 4.76 19.54 5.08
C ARG A 210 4.14 18.71 6.21
N LEU A 211 4.43 17.41 6.28
CA LEU A 211 3.93 16.51 7.34
C LEU A 211 4.39 16.94 8.73
N VAL A 212 5.65 17.36 8.86
CA VAL A 212 6.19 17.90 10.12
C VAL A 212 5.50 19.21 10.50
N LYS A 213 5.35 20.14 9.56
CA LYS A 213 4.70 21.45 9.80
C LYS A 213 3.23 21.32 10.19
N MET A 214 2.49 20.39 9.62
CA MET A 214 1.09 20.16 10.01
C MET A 214 0.96 19.42 11.36
N GLY A 215 2.06 18.89 11.90
CA GLY A 215 2.09 18.23 13.21
C GLY A 215 1.59 16.79 13.17
N VAL A 216 1.93 16.02 12.15
CA VAL A 216 1.73 14.56 12.13
C VAL A 216 2.67 13.92 13.14
N ASP A 217 2.12 13.07 14.02
CA ASP A 217 2.86 12.53 15.17
C ASP A 217 3.76 11.34 14.83
N SER A 218 3.39 10.56 13.81
CA SER A 218 4.12 9.33 13.44
C SER A 218 4.15 9.12 11.92
N LEU A 219 5.34 8.77 11.42
CA LEU A 219 5.60 8.49 10.01
C LEU A 219 5.96 7.02 9.86
N LYS A 220 5.12 6.26 9.13
CA LYS A 220 5.23 4.81 9.04
C LYS A 220 5.92 4.35 7.77
N ILE A 221 6.96 3.54 7.92
CA ILE A 221 7.65 2.84 6.83
C ILE A 221 7.16 1.40 6.79
N GLU A 222 6.67 0.93 5.63
CA GLU A 222 6.35 -0.49 5.41
C GLU A 222 7.58 -1.19 4.82
N GLY A 223 8.10 -2.19 5.52
CA GLY A 223 9.31 -2.91 5.13
C GLY A 223 9.31 -4.37 5.54
N ARG A 224 8.16 -4.94 5.93
CA ARG A 224 8.05 -6.32 6.47
C ARG A 224 8.65 -7.40 5.56
N THR A 225 8.50 -7.25 4.25
CA THR A 225 9.02 -8.22 3.26
C THR A 225 10.31 -7.75 2.58
N LYS A 226 10.90 -6.68 3.07
CA LYS A 226 12.13 -6.09 2.53
C LYS A 226 13.36 -6.56 3.31
N SER A 227 14.55 -6.37 2.72
CA SER A 227 15.83 -6.71 3.39
C SER A 227 16.14 -5.78 4.56
N LEU A 228 17.00 -6.21 5.47
CA LEU A 228 17.53 -5.36 6.55
C LEU A 228 18.17 -4.08 6.01
N TYR A 229 18.94 -4.18 4.93
CA TYR A 229 19.56 -3.02 4.28
C TYR A 229 18.52 -2.01 3.80
N TYR A 230 17.43 -2.49 3.17
CA TYR A 230 16.33 -1.61 2.75
C TYR A 230 15.73 -0.84 3.93
N VAL A 231 15.40 -1.56 5.00
CA VAL A 231 14.76 -0.94 6.19
C VAL A 231 15.70 0.06 6.85
N ALA A 232 16.97 -0.31 7.07
CA ALA A 232 17.95 0.55 7.70
C ALA A 232 18.22 1.81 6.87
N ARG A 233 18.40 1.66 5.55
CA ARG A 233 18.67 2.80 4.67
C ARG A 233 17.48 3.73 4.53
N THR A 234 16.29 3.17 4.39
CA THR A 234 15.05 3.97 4.35
C THR A 234 14.88 4.75 5.66
N ALA A 235 15.01 4.09 6.81
CA ALA A 235 14.91 4.76 8.11
C ALA A 235 15.94 5.90 8.26
N GLN A 236 17.19 5.68 7.83
CA GLN A 236 18.22 6.70 7.86
C GLN A 236 17.87 7.93 7.00
N VAL A 237 17.38 7.72 5.79
CA VAL A 237 16.96 8.79 4.88
C VAL A 237 15.80 9.60 5.48
N TYR A 238 14.77 8.92 5.95
CA TYR A 238 13.62 9.59 6.56
C TYR A 238 13.99 10.31 7.85
N ARG A 239 14.90 9.74 8.67
CA ARG A 239 15.39 10.42 9.87
C ARG A 239 16.07 11.75 9.53
N ARG A 240 16.93 11.77 8.50
CA ARG A 240 17.56 13.01 8.03
C ARG A 240 16.53 14.01 7.51
N ALA A 241 15.57 13.58 6.71
CA ALA A 241 14.51 14.46 6.19
C ALA A 241 13.70 15.08 7.33
N ILE A 242 13.36 14.32 8.38
CA ILE A 242 12.66 14.82 9.56
C ILE A 242 13.52 15.83 10.33
N ASP A 243 14.80 15.53 10.56
CA ASP A 243 15.71 16.42 11.28
C ASP A 243 15.95 17.73 10.52
N ASP A 244 16.00 17.67 9.19
CA ASP A 244 16.11 18.85 8.34
C ASP A 244 14.84 19.71 8.39
N ALA A 245 13.66 19.07 8.28
CA ALA A 245 12.38 19.76 8.37
C ALA A 245 12.16 20.40 9.75
N ALA A 246 12.46 19.67 10.83
CA ALA A 246 12.34 20.18 12.20
C ALA A 246 13.29 21.36 12.48
N ALA A 247 14.44 21.37 11.82
CA ALA A 247 15.40 22.49 11.90
C ALA A 247 15.13 23.63 10.90
N GLY A 248 14.05 23.53 10.11
CA GLY A 248 13.69 24.52 9.08
C GLY A 248 14.67 24.56 7.88
N ARG A 249 15.44 23.49 7.67
CA ARG A 249 16.33 23.36 6.51
C ARG A 249 15.55 22.93 5.27
N PRO A 250 15.95 23.38 4.06
CA PRO A 250 15.32 22.93 2.83
C PRO A 250 15.55 21.44 2.58
N PHE A 251 14.62 20.82 1.84
CA PHE A 251 14.73 19.41 1.46
C PHE A 251 16.01 19.12 0.66
N ASP A 252 16.77 18.13 1.07
CA ASP A 252 17.98 17.70 0.38
C ASP A 252 17.64 16.68 -0.74
N LEU A 253 17.72 17.13 -1.99
CA LEU A 253 17.43 16.31 -3.18
C LEU A 253 18.29 15.03 -3.27
N ARG A 254 19.46 14.98 -2.61
CA ARG A 254 20.31 13.79 -2.58
C ARG A 254 19.61 12.61 -1.91
N LEU A 255 18.67 12.87 -0.99
CA LEU A 255 17.87 11.83 -0.33
C LEU A 255 17.03 11.00 -1.31
N LEU A 256 16.59 11.60 -2.43
CA LEU A 256 15.90 10.86 -3.50
C LEU A 256 16.83 9.80 -4.12
N ALA A 257 18.05 10.21 -4.49
CA ALA A 257 19.02 9.31 -5.09
C ALA A 257 19.41 8.14 -4.16
N GLU A 258 19.44 8.39 -2.84
CA GLU A 258 19.69 7.34 -1.84
C GLU A 258 18.59 6.29 -1.81
N LEU A 259 17.32 6.67 -2.02
CA LEU A 259 16.18 5.74 -2.09
C LEU A 259 16.07 5.04 -3.43
N GLU A 260 16.42 5.69 -4.55
CA GLU A 260 16.41 5.08 -5.90
C GLU A 260 17.30 3.83 -6.00
N GLY A 261 18.36 3.75 -5.18
CA GLY A 261 19.23 2.58 -5.10
C GLY A 261 18.64 1.36 -4.40
N LEU A 262 17.48 1.50 -3.74
CA LEU A 262 16.81 0.42 -3.02
C LEU A 262 15.90 -0.40 -3.95
N ALA A 263 15.61 -1.65 -3.55
CA ALA A 263 14.73 -2.54 -4.31
C ALA A 263 13.30 -1.99 -4.37
N ASN A 264 12.91 -1.43 -5.50
CA ASN A 264 11.61 -0.83 -5.75
C ASN A 264 11.06 -1.22 -7.14
N ARG A 265 9.76 -0.95 -7.36
CA ARG A 265 9.04 -1.17 -8.63
C ARG A 265 8.65 0.16 -9.31
N GLY A 266 9.46 1.17 -9.15
CA GLY A 266 9.14 2.56 -9.40
C GLY A 266 8.46 3.17 -8.17
N TYR A 267 8.66 4.46 -7.98
CA TYR A 267 8.10 5.19 -6.87
C TYR A 267 6.91 6.05 -7.30
N THR A 268 6.00 6.28 -6.36
CA THR A 268 4.89 7.21 -6.43
C THR A 268 4.70 7.83 -5.05
N ASP A 269 4.19 9.05 -5.00
CA ASP A 269 3.70 9.68 -3.77
C ASP A 269 2.27 9.24 -3.38
N GLY A 270 1.71 8.30 -4.13
CA GLY A 270 0.39 7.74 -3.89
C GLY A 270 -0.70 8.77 -4.14
N PHE A 271 -1.53 9.00 -3.14
CA PHE A 271 -2.65 9.96 -3.19
C PHE A 271 -2.33 11.30 -2.55
N TYR A 272 -1.09 11.54 -2.10
CA TYR A 272 -0.73 12.76 -1.40
C TYR A 272 -0.91 14.02 -2.24
N GLU A 273 -0.67 13.92 -3.55
CA GLU A 273 -1.00 14.97 -4.51
C GLU A 273 -2.07 14.46 -5.48
N ARG A 274 -3.34 14.62 -5.15
CA ARG A 274 -4.53 13.97 -5.77
C ARG A 274 -4.68 14.07 -7.28
N HIS A 275 -3.94 14.93 -7.98
CA HIS A 275 -4.17 15.23 -9.39
C HIS A 275 -2.93 15.03 -10.24
N HIS A 276 -2.37 13.81 -10.22
CA HIS A 276 -1.33 13.49 -11.17
C HIS A 276 -1.92 13.01 -12.50
N THR A 277 -1.41 13.58 -13.59
CA THR A 277 -1.74 13.18 -14.97
C THR A 277 -0.98 11.94 -15.43
N HIS A 278 -0.15 11.31 -14.56
CA HIS A 278 0.68 10.16 -14.90
C HIS A 278 0.23 8.89 -14.17
N GLU A 279 0.31 7.76 -14.86
CA GLU A 279 -0.05 6.46 -14.32
C GLU A 279 0.82 6.06 -13.13
N TYR A 280 0.19 5.70 -12.01
CA TYR A 280 0.84 5.21 -10.78
C TYR A 280 1.13 3.71 -10.79
N GLN A 281 0.75 3.03 -11.86
CA GLN A 281 0.92 1.60 -12.02
C GLN A 281 2.03 1.31 -13.04
N ASN A 282 2.78 0.26 -12.80
CA ASN A 282 3.79 -0.20 -13.74
C ASN A 282 3.26 -1.44 -14.47
N TYR A 283 2.66 -1.24 -15.62
CA TYR A 283 2.09 -2.33 -16.41
C TYR A 283 3.14 -3.14 -17.21
N MET A 284 4.35 -2.60 -17.37
CA MET A 284 5.32 -3.10 -18.34
C MET A 284 6.48 -3.88 -17.71
N THR A 285 6.74 -3.73 -16.42
CA THR A 285 7.91 -4.37 -15.77
C THR A 285 7.52 -5.04 -14.46
N GLY A 286 7.53 -6.35 -14.43
CA GLY A 286 7.24 -7.20 -13.26
C GLY A 286 8.41 -7.31 -12.27
N HIS A 287 9.56 -6.67 -12.50
CA HIS A 287 10.76 -6.80 -11.68
C HIS A 287 11.20 -5.47 -11.06
N SER A 288 12.06 -5.55 -10.04
CA SER A 288 12.65 -4.38 -9.39
C SER A 288 13.51 -3.57 -10.35
N LEU A 289 13.34 -2.26 -10.37
CA LEU A 289 14.12 -1.29 -11.16
C LEU A 289 15.43 -0.87 -10.46
N ALA A 290 15.70 -1.38 -9.26
CA ALA A 290 16.88 -1.00 -8.49
C ALA A 290 18.19 -1.33 -9.20
N LYS A 291 19.15 -0.42 -9.09
CA LYS A 291 20.55 -0.72 -9.44
C LYS A 291 21.11 -1.70 -8.39
N ARG A 292 21.85 -2.72 -8.87
CA ARG A 292 22.52 -3.65 -7.96
C ARG A 292 23.60 -2.90 -7.19
N SER A 293 23.47 -2.87 -5.86
CA SER A 293 24.52 -2.43 -4.95
C SER A 293 25.27 -3.65 -4.43
N ILE A 294 26.60 -3.60 -4.42
CA ILE A 294 27.45 -4.65 -3.88
C ILE A 294 28.02 -4.15 -2.55
N TYR A 295 27.86 -4.94 -1.50
CA TYR A 295 28.53 -4.67 -0.25
C TYR A 295 30.04 -4.88 -0.44
N VAL A 296 30.83 -3.84 -0.20
CA VAL A 296 32.28 -3.87 -0.43
C VAL A 296 33.10 -3.93 0.86
N GLY A 297 32.48 -3.78 2.00
CA GLY A 297 33.15 -3.86 3.29
C GLY A 297 32.70 -2.80 4.29
N GLU A 298 33.21 -2.91 5.48
CA GLU A 298 33.03 -1.99 6.59
C GLU A 298 34.38 -1.34 6.91
N VAL A 299 34.38 -0.01 7.12
CA VAL A 299 35.58 0.70 7.58
C VAL A 299 35.68 0.48 9.08
N LEU A 300 36.62 -0.37 9.49
CA LEU A 300 37.03 -0.50 10.89
C LEU A 300 37.99 0.64 11.17
N GLY A 301 37.54 1.66 11.89
CA GLY A 301 38.29 2.87 12.23
C GLY A 301 39.50 2.62 13.12
#